data_78be657f3777173b2e6c688050528729
#
_entry.id   78be657f3777173b2e6c688050528729
#
_cell.length_a   1.000
_cell.length_b   1.000
_cell.length_c   1.000
_cell.angle_alpha   90.00
_cell.angle_beta   90.00
_cell.angle_gamma   90.00
#
_symmetry.space_group_name_H-M   'P 1'
#
loop_
_entity.id
_entity.type
_entity.pdbx_description
1 polymer ?
#
loop_
_entity_poly.entity_id
_entity_poly.type
_entity_poly.pdbx_seq_one_letter_code
_entity_poly.pdbx_strand_id
1 'polypeptide(L)'
;MKSCCVTDVGQKRMMNQDFVYASEEPVGNLPNLFVVADGMGGHRAGDFASRYTVEIIQKSIRANRERNPIKIIRMAIETANMKVLEKANSDENLAGMGTTVVVATVVENYIYVANVGDSRLYLIRDEIQQITRDHSLVEEMVRMGEINREQARNHPDKNIITRAVGVRSRVSIDFFDMKLEKDDTVLMCSDGLSNMLEDEEIQEIIR
;
A
#
# COMPACT_ATOMS: atom_id res chain seq x y z
N MET A 1 6.63 -19.71 5.54
CA MET A 1 5.64 -18.66 5.26
C MET A 1 4.68 -19.18 4.21
N LYS A 2 3.40 -18.80 4.26
CA LYS A 2 2.42 -19.07 3.20
C LYS A 2 1.68 -17.76 2.93
N SER A 3 1.40 -17.46 1.67
CA SER A 3 0.67 -16.26 1.28
C SER A 3 -0.54 -16.59 0.40
N CYS A 4 -1.52 -15.69 0.43
CA CYS A 4 -2.69 -15.73 -0.43
C CYS A 4 -2.98 -14.28 -0.85
N CYS A 5 -3.40 -14.06 -2.08
CA CYS A 5 -3.82 -12.74 -2.53
C CYS A 5 -5.10 -12.82 -3.35
N VAL A 6 -5.98 -11.87 -3.12
CA VAL A 6 -7.26 -11.74 -3.82
C VAL A 6 -7.49 -10.26 -4.12
N THR A 7 -8.06 -9.98 -5.28
CA THR A 7 -8.59 -8.65 -5.60
C THR A 7 -9.90 -8.82 -6.36
N ASP A 8 -10.86 -7.96 -6.07
CA ASP A 8 -12.21 -8.00 -6.64
C ASP A 8 -12.75 -6.59 -6.87
N VAL A 9 -13.56 -6.40 -7.90
CA VAL A 9 -14.15 -5.08 -8.21
C VAL A 9 -15.22 -4.66 -7.20
N GLY A 10 -15.74 -5.61 -6.45
CA GLY A 10 -16.87 -5.41 -5.54
C GLY A 10 -18.19 -5.15 -6.30
N GLN A 11 -19.21 -4.70 -5.52
CA GLN A 11 -20.58 -4.56 -6.05
C GLN A 11 -20.93 -3.14 -6.51
N LYS A 12 -20.11 -2.13 -6.16
CA LYS A 12 -20.42 -0.72 -6.41
C LYS A 12 -19.63 -0.09 -7.55
N ARG A 13 -18.42 -0.58 -7.79
CA ARG A 13 -17.51 -0.05 -8.81
C ARG A 13 -17.71 -0.78 -10.15
N MET A 14 -17.47 -0.09 -11.24
CA MET A 14 -17.48 -0.71 -12.58
C MET A 14 -16.12 -1.27 -12.99
N MET A 15 -15.05 -0.86 -12.29
CA MET A 15 -13.68 -1.25 -12.59
C MET A 15 -12.91 -1.42 -11.29
N ASN A 16 -12.08 -2.46 -11.22
CA ASN A 16 -11.12 -2.64 -10.15
C ASN A 16 -9.89 -1.80 -10.46
N GLN A 17 -9.53 -0.91 -9.54
CA GLN A 17 -8.34 -0.05 -9.62
C GLN A 17 -7.24 -0.51 -8.68
N ASP A 18 -7.49 -1.55 -7.90
CA ASP A 18 -6.50 -2.19 -7.04
C ASP A 18 -5.62 -3.15 -7.84
N PHE A 19 -4.36 -3.22 -7.45
CA PHE A 19 -3.44 -4.21 -7.94
C PHE A 19 -2.64 -4.83 -6.80
N VAL A 20 -2.55 -6.17 -6.81
CA VAL A 20 -1.83 -6.93 -5.79
C VAL A 20 -0.74 -7.78 -6.44
N TYR A 21 0.41 -7.85 -5.77
CA TYR A 21 1.50 -8.74 -6.13
C TYR A 21 2.02 -9.46 -4.89
N ALA A 22 2.15 -10.78 -4.98
CA ALA A 22 2.72 -11.62 -3.93
C ALA A 22 3.72 -12.60 -4.53
N SER A 23 4.91 -12.67 -3.96
CA SER A 23 5.93 -13.66 -4.28
C SER A 23 6.61 -14.14 -3.00
N GLU A 24 6.49 -15.43 -2.72
CA GLU A 24 7.24 -16.09 -1.67
C GLU A 24 8.69 -16.40 -2.11
N GLU A 25 8.92 -16.38 -3.41
CA GLU A 25 10.24 -16.57 -4.03
C GLU A 25 11.02 -15.25 -4.12
N PRO A 26 12.35 -15.31 -4.18
CA PRO A 26 13.19 -14.12 -4.25
C PRO A 26 12.88 -13.22 -5.44
N VAL A 27 12.83 -11.92 -5.18
CA VAL A 27 12.73 -10.87 -6.18
C VAL A 27 13.96 -9.98 -6.07
N GLY A 28 14.92 -10.13 -6.98
CA GLY A 28 16.24 -9.51 -6.87
C GLY A 28 16.96 -9.96 -5.59
N ASN A 29 17.37 -9.02 -4.76
CA ASN A 29 18.03 -9.28 -3.48
C ASN A 29 17.06 -9.37 -2.27
N LEU A 30 15.75 -9.24 -2.50
CA LEU A 30 14.75 -9.50 -1.47
C LEU A 30 14.33 -10.97 -1.50
N PRO A 31 14.22 -11.65 -0.35
CA PRO A 31 13.86 -13.08 -0.29
C PRO A 31 12.39 -13.33 -0.68
N ASN A 32 11.55 -12.35 -0.62
CA ASN A 32 10.13 -12.35 -0.98
C ASN A 32 9.67 -10.91 -1.21
N LEU A 33 8.48 -10.73 -1.79
CA LEU A 33 7.92 -9.40 -2.03
C LEU A 33 6.40 -9.44 -2.05
N PHE A 34 5.77 -8.56 -1.28
CA PHE A 34 4.32 -8.36 -1.24
C PHE A 34 4.01 -6.89 -1.49
N VAL A 35 3.06 -6.62 -2.37
CA VAL A 35 2.67 -5.25 -2.73
C VAL A 35 1.16 -5.17 -2.88
N VAL A 36 0.56 -4.16 -2.27
CA VAL A 36 -0.83 -3.73 -2.51
C VAL A 36 -0.78 -2.29 -2.99
N ALA A 37 -1.51 -2.00 -4.05
CA ALA A 37 -1.61 -0.67 -4.64
C ALA A 37 -3.06 -0.39 -5.00
N ASP A 38 -3.61 0.74 -4.53
CA ASP A 38 -4.94 1.25 -4.83
C ASP A 38 -4.80 2.46 -5.76
N GLY A 39 -5.28 2.30 -6.98
CA GLY A 39 -5.12 3.29 -8.03
C GLY A 39 -6.20 4.36 -7.98
N MET A 40 -5.78 5.60 -8.12
CA MET A 40 -6.66 6.75 -8.20
C MET A 40 -6.52 7.49 -9.53
N GLY A 41 -7.62 8.05 -10.01
CA GLY A 41 -7.70 8.80 -11.26
C GLY A 41 -9.02 8.57 -11.96
N GLY A 42 -9.34 9.44 -12.93
CA GLY A 42 -10.56 9.30 -13.71
C GLY A 42 -10.52 8.05 -14.62
N HIS A 43 -11.70 7.43 -14.84
CA HIS A 43 -11.88 6.30 -15.76
C HIS A 43 -10.86 5.16 -15.55
N ARG A 44 -9.96 4.94 -16.52
CA ARG A 44 -8.96 3.85 -16.51
C ARG A 44 -7.61 4.25 -15.94
N ALA A 45 -7.44 5.49 -15.55
CA ALA A 45 -6.14 6.00 -15.11
C ALA A 45 -5.69 5.37 -13.79
N GLY A 46 -6.62 5.09 -12.86
CA GLY A 46 -6.31 4.41 -11.58
C GLY A 46 -5.84 2.97 -11.77
N ASP A 47 -6.54 2.14 -12.56
CA ASP A 47 -6.11 0.76 -12.86
C ASP A 47 -4.72 0.75 -13.52
N PHE A 48 -4.47 1.65 -14.45
CA PHE A 48 -3.16 1.80 -15.06
C PHE A 48 -2.11 2.21 -14.02
N ALA A 49 -2.41 3.17 -13.15
CA ALA A 49 -1.46 3.69 -12.16
C ALA A 49 -1.01 2.62 -11.17
N SER A 50 -1.95 1.86 -10.57
CA SER A 50 -1.64 0.80 -9.61
C SER A 50 -0.81 -0.31 -10.24
N ARG A 51 -1.24 -0.83 -11.40
CA ARG A 51 -0.54 -1.88 -12.15
C ARG A 51 0.86 -1.45 -12.59
N TYR A 52 0.97 -0.28 -13.21
CA TYR A 52 2.24 0.25 -13.72
C TYR A 52 3.23 0.51 -12.58
N THR A 53 2.75 1.04 -11.45
CA THR A 53 3.57 1.24 -10.24
C THR A 53 4.17 -0.08 -9.76
N VAL A 54 3.36 -1.13 -9.61
CA VAL A 54 3.83 -2.43 -9.12
C VAL A 54 4.81 -3.07 -10.11
N GLU A 55 4.57 -2.96 -11.42
CA GLU A 55 5.52 -3.43 -12.44
C GLU A 55 6.88 -2.73 -12.36
N ILE A 56 6.90 -1.40 -12.18
CA ILE A 56 8.14 -0.64 -12.04
C ILE A 56 8.86 -1.01 -10.75
N ILE A 57 8.15 -1.16 -9.64
CA ILE A 57 8.72 -1.60 -8.36
C ILE A 57 9.42 -2.95 -8.55
N GLN A 58 8.75 -3.95 -9.14
CA GLN A 58 9.34 -5.25 -9.39
C GLN A 58 10.59 -5.18 -10.27
N LYS A 59 10.52 -4.43 -11.39
CA LYS A 59 11.65 -4.26 -12.31
C LYS A 59 12.83 -3.57 -11.61
N SER A 60 12.56 -2.53 -10.83
CA SER A 60 13.58 -1.80 -10.08
C SER A 60 14.26 -2.67 -9.04
N ILE A 61 13.50 -3.46 -8.26
CA ILE A 61 14.03 -4.40 -7.25
C ILE A 61 14.93 -5.46 -7.92
N ARG A 62 14.49 -6.05 -9.03
CA ARG A 62 15.26 -7.07 -9.76
C ARG A 62 16.57 -6.55 -10.33
N ALA A 63 16.62 -5.28 -10.73
CA ALA A 63 17.81 -4.64 -11.27
C ALA A 63 18.74 -4.08 -10.18
N ASN A 64 18.28 -4.01 -8.94
CA ASN A 64 19.00 -3.38 -7.83
C ASN A 64 20.07 -4.34 -7.27
N ARG A 65 21.27 -3.79 -6.97
CA ARG A 65 22.38 -4.53 -6.36
C ARG A 65 22.55 -4.25 -4.86
N GLU A 66 21.75 -3.35 -4.30
CA GLU A 66 21.72 -3.07 -2.86
C GLU A 66 21.29 -4.33 -2.09
N ARG A 67 21.69 -4.42 -0.83
CA ARG A 67 21.34 -5.55 0.06
C ARG A 67 20.46 -5.13 1.23
N ASN A 68 20.40 -3.83 1.53
CA ASN A 68 19.54 -3.32 2.60
C ASN A 68 18.10 -3.24 2.08
N PRO A 69 17.13 -3.97 2.67
CA PRO A 69 15.76 -4.05 2.19
C PRO A 69 15.07 -2.68 2.15
N ILE A 70 15.30 -1.83 3.14
CA ILE A 70 14.72 -0.48 3.19
C ILE A 70 15.21 0.38 2.03
N LYS A 71 16.51 0.31 1.72
CA LYS A 71 17.08 1.06 0.59
C LYS A 71 16.58 0.52 -0.75
N ILE A 72 16.47 -0.80 -0.90
CA ILE A 72 15.94 -1.44 -2.12
C ILE A 72 14.52 -0.94 -2.37
N ILE A 73 13.64 -1.04 -1.37
CA ILE A 73 12.22 -0.65 -1.48
C ILE A 73 12.11 0.86 -1.72
N ARG A 74 12.86 1.69 -1.00
CA ARG A 74 12.88 3.15 -1.20
C ARG A 74 13.20 3.51 -2.65
N MET A 75 14.31 3.01 -3.19
CA MET A 75 14.72 3.30 -4.55
C MET A 75 13.69 2.82 -5.58
N ALA A 76 13.04 1.69 -5.31
CA ALA A 76 12.00 1.15 -6.19
C ALA A 76 10.76 2.04 -6.22
N ILE A 77 10.26 2.50 -5.06
CA ILE A 77 9.11 3.39 -4.97
C ILE A 77 9.43 4.77 -5.57
N GLU A 78 10.61 5.33 -5.31
CA GLU A 78 11.05 6.60 -5.90
C GLU A 78 11.14 6.51 -7.43
N THR A 79 11.67 5.40 -7.96
CA THR A 79 11.71 5.13 -9.40
C THR A 79 10.30 5.01 -9.98
N ALA A 80 9.40 4.29 -9.32
CA ALA A 80 8.02 4.17 -9.74
C ALA A 80 7.31 5.53 -9.73
N ASN A 81 7.51 6.33 -8.68
CA ASN A 81 6.94 7.68 -8.57
C ASN A 81 7.31 8.55 -9.78
N MET A 82 8.59 8.59 -10.15
CA MET A 82 9.06 9.36 -11.30
C MET A 82 8.45 8.87 -12.61
N LYS A 83 8.39 7.55 -12.81
CA LYS A 83 7.85 6.95 -14.03
C LYS A 83 6.35 7.13 -14.19
N VAL A 84 5.58 7.02 -13.09
CA VAL A 84 4.14 7.26 -13.10
C VAL A 84 3.86 8.73 -13.38
N LEU A 85 4.58 9.66 -12.73
CA LEU A 85 4.45 11.09 -12.97
C LEU A 85 4.80 11.48 -14.42
N GLU A 86 5.91 10.93 -14.97
CA GLU A 86 6.31 11.12 -16.36
C GLU A 86 5.20 10.67 -17.32
N LYS A 87 4.61 9.50 -17.05
CA LYS A 87 3.53 8.95 -17.86
C LYS A 87 2.25 9.78 -17.76
N ALA A 88 1.86 10.22 -16.56
CA ALA A 88 0.71 11.10 -16.34
C ALA A 88 0.85 12.44 -17.10
N ASN A 89 2.06 12.98 -17.18
CA ASN A 89 2.33 14.24 -17.88
C ASN A 89 2.41 14.09 -19.42
N SER A 90 2.63 12.87 -19.92
CA SER A 90 2.79 12.60 -21.35
C SER A 90 1.52 12.14 -22.05
N ASP A 91 0.44 11.86 -21.31
CA ASP A 91 -0.81 11.31 -21.84
C ASP A 91 -2.00 11.94 -21.12
N GLU A 92 -2.78 12.75 -21.84
CA GLU A 92 -3.94 13.45 -21.27
C GLU A 92 -4.98 12.52 -20.66
N ASN A 93 -5.11 11.27 -21.16
CA ASN A 93 -6.04 10.28 -20.61
C ASN A 93 -5.57 9.75 -19.24
N LEU A 94 -4.31 9.95 -18.89
CA LEU A 94 -3.69 9.54 -17.63
C LEU A 94 -3.38 10.74 -16.72
N ALA A 95 -3.81 11.94 -17.11
CA ALA A 95 -3.56 13.15 -16.34
C ALA A 95 -4.11 13.03 -14.91
N GLY A 96 -3.27 13.35 -13.91
CA GLY A 96 -3.65 13.29 -12.50
C GLY A 96 -3.77 11.88 -11.92
N MET A 97 -3.34 10.84 -12.65
CA MET A 97 -3.30 9.50 -12.07
C MET A 97 -2.27 9.40 -10.94
N GLY A 98 -2.55 8.53 -10.00
CA GLY A 98 -1.66 8.16 -8.91
C GLY A 98 -2.10 6.85 -8.27
N THR A 99 -1.38 6.43 -7.26
CA THR A 99 -1.76 5.22 -6.52
C THR A 99 -1.20 5.26 -5.11
N THR A 100 -1.88 4.61 -4.18
CA THR A 100 -1.28 4.20 -2.91
C THR A 100 -0.29 3.07 -3.15
N VAL A 101 0.58 2.79 -2.22
CA VAL A 101 1.37 1.57 -2.22
C VAL A 101 1.76 1.17 -0.80
N VAL A 102 1.52 -0.10 -0.46
CA VAL A 102 2.14 -0.78 0.67
C VAL A 102 3.04 -1.88 0.13
N VAL A 103 4.31 -1.85 0.51
CA VAL A 103 5.32 -2.86 0.12
C VAL A 103 5.83 -3.54 1.36
N ALA A 104 5.87 -4.86 1.38
CA ALA A 104 6.43 -5.63 2.46
C ALA A 104 7.42 -6.70 1.97
N THR A 105 8.44 -6.96 2.77
CA THR A 105 9.36 -8.09 2.61
C THR A 105 9.73 -8.64 3.98
N VAL A 106 9.84 -9.95 4.07
CA VAL A 106 10.26 -10.65 5.29
C VAL A 106 11.69 -11.15 5.09
N VAL A 107 12.60 -10.68 5.93
CA VAL A 107 14.01 -11.11 5.95
C VAL A 107 14.28 -11.75 7.30
N GLU A 108 14.62 -13.04 7.29
CA GLU A 108 14.73 -13.86 8.50
C GLU A 108 13.40 -13.84 9.29
N ASN A 109 13.38 -13.21 10.45
CA ASN A 109 12.20 -13.05 11.31
C ASN A 109 11.77 -11.58 11.46
N TYR A 110 12.18 -10.70 10.56
CA TYR A 110 11.73 -9.31 10.52
C TYR A 110 10.94 -9.03 9.26
N ILE A 111 9.83 -8.32 9.39
CA ILE A 111 9.12 -7.72 8.27
C ILE A 111 9.52 -6.26 8.14
N TYR A 112 9.85 -5.85 6.91
CA TYR A 112 10.12 -4.47 6.52
C TYR A 112 8.99 -3.98 5.66
N VAL A 113 8.41 -2.85 6.02
CA VAL A 113 7.20 -2.30 5.40
C VAL A 113 7.46 -0.87 4.94
N ALA A 114 7.03 -0.54 3.73
CA ALA A 114 6.98 0.83 3.23
C ALA A 114 5.55 1.20 2.89
N ASN A 115 5.11 2.41 3.27
CA ASN A 115 3.76 2.89 3.01
C ASN A 115 3.75 4.27 2.35
N VAL A 116 2.89 4.41 1.33
CA VAL A 116 2.47 5.68 0.72
C VAL A 116 0.96 5.60 0.45
N GLY A 117 0.16 6.39 1.15
CA GLY A 117 -1.30 6.39 1.02
C GLY A 117 -2.00 5.84 2.25
N ASP A 118 -3.22 5.38 2.09
CA ASP A 118 -4.12 4.88 3.12
C ASP A 118 -4.44 3.37 3.01
N SER A 119 -3.79 2.67 2.09
CA SER A 119 -3.73 1.22 2.13
C SER A 119 -2.94 0.77 3.36
N ARG A 120 -3.33 -0.34 3.97
CA ARG A 120 -2.88 -0.71 5.31
C ARG A 120 -2.14 -2.04 5.35
N LEU A 121 -1.27 -2.18 6.35
CA LEU A 121 -0.74 -3.44 6.81
C LEU A 121 -1.06 -3.62 8.29
N TYR A 122 -1.62 -4.77 8.61
CA TYR A 122 -1.94 -5.22 9.96
C TYR A 122 -1.07 -6.40 10.36
N LEU A 123 -0.70 -6.46 11.62
CA LEU A 123 -0.21 -7.66 12.30
C LEU A 123 -1.32 -8.20 13.18
N ILE A 124 -1.62 -9.49 13.04
CA ILE A 124 -2.60 -10.21 13.84
C ILE A 124 -1.86 -11.29 14.61
N ARG A 125 -1.85 -11.16 15.94
CA ARG A 125 -1.26 -12.07 16.91
C ARG A 125 -2.34 -12.40 17.95
N ASP A 126 -2.24 -11.91 19.19
CA ASP A 126 -3.32 -11.96 20.17
C ASP A 126 -4.41 -10.92 19.86
N GLU A 127 -3.99 -9.79 19.35
CA GLU A 127 -4.85 -8.68 18.92
C GLU A 127 -4.44 -8.24 17.52
N ILE A 128 -5.36 -7.61 16.78
CA ILE A 128 -5.07 -6.96 15.52
C ILE A 128 -4.40 -5.60 15.79
N GLN A 129 -3.33 -5.33 15.08
CA GLN A 129 -2.61 -4.07 15.17
C GLN A 129 -2.33 -3.51 13.78
N GLN A 130 -2.85 -2.32 13.47
CA GLN A 130 -2.45 -1.58 12.29
C GLN A 130 -1.01 -1.07 12.46
N ILE A 131 -0.12 -1.47 11.56
CA ILE A 131 1.30 -1.12 11.59
C ILE A 131 1.57 0.11 10.75
N THR A 132 0.98 0.20 9.57
CA THR A 132 1.05 1.39 8.73
C THR A 132 0.22 2.52 9.33
N ARG A 133 0.52 3.74 8.93
CA ARG A 133 -0.28 4.92 9.25
C ARG A 133 -0.86 5.48 7.97
N ASP A 134 -2.15 5.74 7.98
CA ASP A 134 -2.83 6.31 6.83
C ASP A 134 -2.33 7.72 6.51
N HIS A 135 -2.01 7.98 5.27
CA HIS A 135 -1.75 9.32 4.77
C HIS A 135 -3.05 9.92 4.24
N SER A 136 -3.98 10.21 5.15
CA SER A 136 -5.28 10.80 4.87
C SER A 136 -5.50 12.08 5.66
N LEU A 137 -6.43 12.92 5.17
CA LEU A 137 -6.81 14.16 5.86
C LEU A 137 -7.35 13.87 7.25
N VAL A 138 -8.22 12.87 7.37
CA VAL A 138 -8.86 12.51 8.65
C VAL A 138 -7.85 11.97 9.67
N GLU A 139 -6.84 11.23 9.23
CA GLU A 139 -5.75 10.77 10.12
C GLU A 139 -4.93 11.95 10.66
N GLU A 140 -4.69 12.97 9.84
CA GLU A 140 -4.03 14.20 10.29
C GLU A 140 -4.88 14.94 11.33
N MET A 141 -6.20 15.04 11.12
CA MET A 141 -7.15 15.66 12.08
C MET A 141 -7.21 14.88 13.41
N VAL A 142 -7.20 13.54 13.37
CA VAL A 142 -7.13 12.71 14.59
C VAL A 142 -5.84 12.99 15.36
N ARG A 143 -4.71 13.04 14.65
CA ARG A 143 -3.40 13.31 15.26
C ARG A 143 -3.31 14.69 15.89
N MET A 144 -3.97 15.69 15.31
CA MET A 144 -4.06 17.05 15.87
C MET A 144 -5.05 17.14 17.04
N GLY A 145 -5.83 16.08 17.28
CA GLY A 145 -6.87 16.06 18.32
C GLY A 145 -8.13 16.81 17.95
N GLU A 146 -8.32 17.12 16.66
CA GLU A 146 -9.50 17.84 16.15
C GLU A 146 -10.74 16.93 16.09
N ILE A 147 -10.52 15.65 15.78
CA ILE A 147 -11.57 14.61 15.76
C ILE A 147 -11.06 13.32 16.40
N ASN A 148 -11.98 12.47 16.86
CA ASN A 148 -11.65 11.11 17.32
C ASN A 148 -11.73 10.08 16.19
N ARG A 149 -11.35 8.81 16.47
CA ARG A 149 -11.33 7.70 15.48
C ARG A 149 -12.71 7.42 14.89
N GLU A 150 -13.77 7.43 15.71
CA GLU A 150 -15.14 7.21 15.27
C GLU A 150 -15.61 8.32 14.31
N GLN A 151 -15.31 9.57 14.65
CA GLN A 151 -15.60 10.71 13.79
C GLN A 151 -14.84 10.65 12.47
N ALA A 152 -13.56 10.23 12.48
CA ALA A 152 -12.76 10.08 11.28
C ALA A 152 -13.37 9.05 10.33
N ARG A 153 -13.83 7.91 10.84
CA ARG A 153 -14.44 6.83 10.05
C ARG A 153 -15.70 7.28 9.31
N ASN A 154 -16.48 8.16 9.91
CA ASN A 154 -17.73 8.68 9.35
C ASN A 154 -17.59 10.05 8.69
N HIS A 155 -16.37 10.57 8.59
CA HIS A 155 -16.12 11.90 8.03
C HIS A 155 -16.40 11.94 6.52
N PRO A 156 -17.01 13.02 5.97
CA PRO A 156 -17.27 13.16 4.54
C PRO A 156 -16.00 13.10 3.70
N ASP A 157 -14.88 13.60 4.22
CA ASP A 157 -13.58 13.69 3.55
C ASP A 157 -12.64 12.52 3.90
N LYS A 158 -13.15 11.41 4.43
CA LYS A 158 -12.35 10.25 4.86
C LYS A 158 -11.50 9.63 3.74
N ASN A 159 -11.94 9.78 2.49
CA ASN A 159 -11.24 9.25 1.32
C ASN A 159 -10.21 10.23 0.73
N ILE A 160 -9.97 11.39 1.37
CA ILE A 160 -8.96 12.35 0.90
C ILE A 160 -7.59 11.91 1.40
N ILE A 161 -6.77 11.39 0.48
CA ILE A 161 -5.38 11.04 0.77
C ILE A 161 -4.46 12.25 0.61
N THR A 162 -3.43 12.32 1.45
CA THR A 162 -2.45 13.42 1.47
C THR A 162 -1.14 13.07 0.77
N ARG A 163 -0.90 11.75 0.53
CA ARG A 163 0.28 11.23 -0.17
C ARG A 163 -0.10 10.11 -1.14
N ALA A 164 0.49 10.17 -2.34
CA ALA A 164 0.35 9.12 -3.36
C ALA A 164 1.60 9.08 -4.25
N VAL A 165 1.82 7.93 -4.87
CA VAL A 165 2.84 7.70 -5.91
C VAL A 165 2.33 8.30 -7.23
N GLY A 166 3.20 9.01 -7.96
CA GLY A 166 2.90 9.56 -9.29
C GLY A 166 2.28 10.95 -9.31
N VAL A 167 2.02 11.56 -8.13
CA VAL A 167 1.33 12.87 -8.04
C VAL A 167 2.30 14.05 -7.93
N ARG A 168 3.45 13.85 -7.28
CA ARG A 168 4.46 14.89 -7.06
C ARG A 168 5.83 14.38 -7.46
N SER A 169 6.75 15.30 -7.76
CA SER A 169 8.15 14.96 -8.12
C SER A 169 8.91 14.22 -7.01
N ARG A 170 8.55 14.44 -5.76
CA ARG A 170 9.08 13.72 -4.60
C ARG A 170 7.94 13.04 -3.87
N VAL A 171 8.15 11.78 -3.50
CA VAL A 171 7.24 10.99 -2.66
C VAL A 171 7.84 10.82 -1.27
N SER A 172 7.03 11.09 -0.24
CA SER A 172 7.39 10.82 1.15
C SER A 172 6.90 9.43 1.53
N ILE A 173 7.83 8.56 1.90
CA ILE A 173 7.58 7.15 2.20
C ILE A 173 7.79 6.93 3.69
N ASP A 174 6.81 6.37 4.37
CA ASP A 174 6.98 5.93 5.75
C ASP A 174 7.46 4.48 5.78
N PHE A 175 8.40 4.18 6.69
CA PHE A 175 8.96 2.85 6.86
C PHE A 175 8.70 2.35 8.26
N PHE A 176 8.38 1.06 8.35
CA PHE A 176 8.16 0.34 9.59
C PHE A 176 8.93 -0.97 9.53
N ASP A 177 9.40 -1.46 10.66
CA ASP A 177 9.94 -2.80 10.80
C ASP A 177 9.50 -3.40 12.14
N MET A 178 9.31 -4.71 12.14
CA MET A 178 8.98 -5.43 13.35
C MET A 178 9.43 -6.88 13.27
N LYS A 179 9.67 -7.44 14.45
CA LYS A 179 9.96 -8.86 14.58
C LYS A 179 8.68 -9.67 14.51
N LEU A 180 8.67 -10.64 13.61
CA LEU A 180 7.61 -11.64 13.51
C LEU A 180 7.90 -12.80 14.47
N GLU A 181 6.81 -13.36 14.99
CA GLU A 181 6.82 -14.58 15.80
C GLU A 181 6.13 -15.72 15.05
N LYS A 182 6.24 -16.90 15.62
CA LYS A 182 5.55 -18.06 15.06
C LYS A 182 4.04 -17.84 15.17
N ASP A 183 3.32 -18.24 14.11
CA ASP A 183 1.86 -18.14 13.98
C ASP A 183 1.31 -16.72 13.83
N ASP A 184 2.16 -15.69 13.67
CA ASP A 184 1.73 -14.37 13.28
C ASP A 184 1.07 -14.40 11.89
N THR A 185 -0.01 -13.65 11.75
CA THR A 185 -0.64 -13.38 10.45
C THR A 185 -0.45 -11.91 10.09
N VAL A 186 -0.04 -11.66 8.84
CA VAL A 186 0.06 -10.32 8.27
C VAL A 186 -1.02 -10.14 7.22
N LEU A 187 -1.83 -9.12 7.36
CA LEU A 187 -2.81 -8.70 6.37
C LEU A 187 -2.38 -7.40 5.72
N MET A 188 -2.39 -7.35 4.39
CA MET A 188 -2.23 -6.13 3.61
C MET A 188 -3.52 -5.89 2.81
N CYS A 189 -4.06 -4.68 2.84
CA CYS A 189 -5.31 -4.39 2.14
C CYS A 189 -5.38 -2.93 1.64
N SER A 190 -6.21 -2.69 0.63
CA SER A 190 -6.67 -1.36 0.26
C SER A 190 -7.82 -0.91 1.18
N ASP A 191 -8.27 0.33 1.00
CA ASP A 191 -9.41 0.91 1.72
C ASP A 191 -10.73 0.21 1.42
N GLY A 192 -10.80 -0.55 0.31
CA GLY A 192 -11.93 -1.40 -0.04
C GLY A 192 -12.29 -2.44 1.03
N LEU A 193 -11.33 -2.86 1.87
CA LEU A 193 -11.57 -3.70 3.03
C LEU A 193 -11.75 -2.87 4.31
N SER A 194 -10.78 -2.02 4.63
CA SER A 194 -10.74 -1.31 5.92
C SER A 194 -11.80 -0.22 6.08
N ASN A 195 -12.41 0.25 4.99
CA ASN A 195 -13.59 1.11 5.03
C ASN A 195 -14.91 0.35 5.24
N MET A 196 -14.91 -0.97 5.05
CA MET A 196 -16.12 -1.81 5.13
C MET A 196 -16.22 -2.59 6.42
N LEU A 197 -15.09 -3.00 7.01
CA LEU A 197 -15.02 -3.78 8.24
C LEU A 197 -14.24 -3.02 9.31
N GLU A 198 -14.64 -3.22 10.59
CA GLU A 198 -13.86 -2.77 11.72
C GLU A 198 -12.67 -3.72 11.97
N ASP A 199 -11.64 -3.25 12.67
CA ASP A 199 -10.45 -4.04 12.92
C ASP A 199 -10.77 -5.32 13.70
N GLU A 200 -11.72 -5.27 14.64
CA GLU A 200 -12.21 -6.42 15.41
C GLU A 200 -12.92 -7.45 14.52
N GLU A 201 -13.72 -7.00 13.54
CA GLU A 201 -14.39 -7.89 12.58
C GLU A 201 -13.37 -8.58 11.68
N ILE A 202 -12.34 -7.84 11.22
CA ILE A 202 -11.23 -8.41 10.43
C ILE A 202 -10.51 -9.48 11.24
N GLN A 203 -10.25 -9.23 12.53
CA GLN A 203 -9.60 -10.18 13.42
C GLN A 203 -10.43 -11.47 13.61
N GLU A 204 -11.74 -11.34 13.81
CA GLU A 204 -12.64 -12.50 13.97
C GLU A 204 -12.69 -13.38 12.71
N ILE A 205 -12.64 -12.78 11.52
CA ILE A 205 -12.68 -13.52 10.24
C ILE A 205 -11.36 -14.28 9.98
N ILE A 206 -10.23 -13.74 10.43
CA ILE A 206 -8.90 -14.31 10.13
C ILE A 206 -8.52 -15.41 11.13
N ARG A 207 -9.02 -15.39 12.35
CA ARG A 207 -8.81 -16.42 13.37
C ARG A 207 -9.61 -17.70 13.12
#